data_446bb5aa870f57e613d7743d489afcff
#
_entry.id   446bb5aa870f57e613d7743d489afcff
#
_cell.length_a   1.000
_cell.length_b   1.000
_cell.length_c   1.000
_cell.angle_alpha   90.00
_cell.angle_beta   90.00
_cell.angle_gamma   90.00
#
_symmetry.space_group_name_H-M   'P 1'
#
loop_
_entity.id
_entity.type
_entity.pdbx_description
1 polymer ?
#
loop_
_entity_poly.entity_id
_entity_poly.type
_entity_poly.pdbx_seq_one_letter_code
_entity_poly.pdbx_strand_id
1 'polypeptide(L)'
;MDAELAPIATKPSKHWHAVSAGFLGWTLDAFDFFVVVFLVDRLAAEFNVRKEDIVFTMTMTLAMRPLGAIIFGLLADRYGRRRPLMANVIFFSVVELLCGFAPNYTVFLILRTIYGIGMGGEWGVGASLTMEAAPGRWRGILSGILQSGYSIGYLLAALAARFIEPAWGWRAMFWAGGVPALLALYIRASVPESEAWKQGRAPTTRAILKVVREHWGLAVYLVLLMTLMMFLSHGTQDLYPDFLKSTHGAGAKTVTYIAILYNLGAVLGSIIFGHLSDISGRRRSMIAALVLSFLTIPAWTFSGPLVAIAIAAFVMQIGVQGAWGVIPAHLNELSPDQTRGLLPGLAYQLGILIAAPVNNIEYFLRSKFGYSWALAGFETVNIALLIAVLALGRERKGKSFLAT
;
A
#
# COMPACT_ATOMS: atom_id res chain seq x y z
N MET A 1 13.09 -1.68 48.35
CA MET A 1 11.79 -0.98 48.34
C MET A 1 11.62 -0.53 46.89
N ASP A 2 11.21 -1.51 46.05
CA ASP A 2 11.12 -1.35 44.58
C ASP A 2 9.81 -0.68 44.26
N ALA A 3 9.88 0.55 43.80
CA ALA A 3 8.73 1.24 43.22
C ALA A 3 8.50 0.66 41.84
N GLU A 4 7.59 -0.28 41.73
CA GLU A 4 7.01 -0.81 40.53
C GLU A 4 6.36 0.35 39.76
N LEU A 5 7.04 0.86 38.75
CA LEU A 5 6.47 1.83 37.81
C LEU A 5 5.32 1.15 37.06
N ALA A 6 4.10 1.41 37.52
CA ALA A 6 2.88 0.96 36.88
C ALA A 6 2.89 1.41 35.40
N PRO A 7 2.59 0.53 34.45
CA PRO A 7 2.51 0.90 33.04
C PRO A 7 1.39 1.95 32.89
N ILE A 8 1.74 3.11 32.33
CA ILE A 8 0.77 4.16 31.98
C ILE A 8 -0.20 3.54 30.99
N ALA A 9 -1.34 3.10 31.49
CA ALA A 9 -2.43 2.55 30.71
C ALA A 9 -3.03 3.68 29.85
N THR A 10 -2.59 3.77 28.62
CA THR A 10 -3.30 4.57 27.60
C THR A 10 -4.72 4.04 27.52
N LYS A 11 -5.72 4.92 27.70
CA LYS A 11 -7.13 4.52 27.64
C LYS A 11 -7.38 3.69 26.37
N PRO A 12 -7.94 2.49 26.45
CA PRO A 12 -8.05 1.51 25.34
C PRO A 12 -8.75 2.06 24.08
N SER A 13 -9.55 3.11 24.21
CA SER A 13 -10.32 3.69 23.10
C SER A 13 -9.51 4.57 22.14
N LYS A 14 -8.33 5.08 22.53
CA LYS A 14 -7.63 6.09 21.72
C LYS A 14 -6.81 5.53 20.54
N HIS A 15 -6.27 4.33 20.65
CA HIS A 15 -5.49 3.74 19.55
C HIS A 15 -6.38 3.33 18.37
N TRP A 16 -7.64 2.93 18.60
CA TRP A 16 -8.55 2.58 17.52
C TRP A 16 -8.88 3.75 16.59
N HIS A 17 -8.92 4.97 17.11
CA HIS A 17 -9.11 6.14 16.25
C HIS A 17 -7.94 6.37 15.30
N ALA A 18 -6.70 6.15 15.73
CA ALA A 18 -5.52 6.23 14.86
C ALA A 18 -5.50 5.11 13.82
N VAL A 19 -5.83 3.87 14.22
CA VAL A 19 -5.95 2.72 13.33
C VAL A 19 -7.03 2.94 12.28
N SER A 20 -8.23 3.39 12.71
CA SER A 20 -9.33 3.69 11.79
C SER A 20 -8.98 4.81 10.81
N ALA A 21 -8.27 5.85 11.26
CA ALA A 21 -7.86 6.94 10.39
C ALA A 21 -6.85 6.47 9.33
N GLY A 22 -5.83 5.70 9.72
CA GLY A 22 -4.87 5.15 8.76
C GLY A 22 -5.50 4.16 7.80
N PHE A 23 -6.36 3.24 8.30
CA PHE A 23 -7.08 2.28 7.47
C PHE A 23 -8.02 2.98 6.46
N LEU A 24 -8.84 3.94 6.91
CA LEU A 24 -9.76 4.66 6.04
C LEU A 24 -9.00 5.55 5.05
N GLY A 25 -7.92 6.22 5.49
CA GLY A 25 -7.08 7.03 4.60
C GLY A 25 -6.52 6.17 3.47
N TRP A 26 -5.88 5.04 3.81
CA TRP A 26 -5.34 4.12 2.83
C TRP A 26 -6.39 3.48 1.92
N THR A 27 -7.57 3.16 2.46
CA THR A 27 -8.70 2.62 1.67
C THR A 27 -9.21 3.63 0.66
N LEU A 28 -9.39 4.88 1.07
CA LEU A 28 -9.92 5.94 0.23
C LEU A 28 -8.89 6.39 -0.82
N ASP A 29 -7.61 6.46 -0.46
CA ASP A 29 -6.51 6.72 -1.40
C ASP A 29 -6.43 5.65 -2.49
N ALA A 30 -6.54 4.37 -2.11
CA ALA A 30 -6.62 3.26 -3.06
C ALA A 30 -7.88 3.33 -3.93
N PHE A 31 -9.04 3.66 -3.35
CA PHE A 31 -10.28 3.88 -4.09
C PHE A 31 -10.10 4.91 -5.21
N ASP A 32 -9.59 6.09 -4.87
CA ASP A 32 -9.40 7.21 -5.81
C ASP A 32 -8.41 6.85 -6.94
N PHE A 33 -7.37 6.08 -6.64
CA PHE A 33 -6.45 5.57 -7.65
C PHE A 33 -7.14 4.62 -8.62
N PHE A 34 -7.91 3.65 -8.08
CA PHE A 34 -8.58 2.63 -8.90
C PHE A 34 -9.79 3.16 -9.67
N VAL A 35 -10.40 4.26 -9.26
CA VAL A 35 -11.43 4.93 -10.06
C VAL A 35 -10.94 5.18 -11.49
N VAL A 36 -9.72 5.70 -11.68
CA VAL A 36 -9.17 5.93 -13.03
C VAL A 36 -8.96 4.62 -13.78
N VAL A 37 -8.49 3.56 -13.10
CA VAL A 37 -8.29 2.22 -13.71
C VAL A 37 -9.58 1.70 -14.33
N PHE A 38 -10.70 1.85 -13.62
CA PHE A 38 -12.02 1.39 -14.12
C PHE A 38 -12.62 2.30 -15.18
N LEU A 39 -12.15 3.55 -15.29
CA LEU A 39 -12.70 4.56 -16.19
C LEU A 39 -11.84 4.82 -17.42
N VAL A 40 -10.75 4.07 -17.67
CA VAL A 40 -9.80 4.32 -18.79
C VAL A 40 -10.54 4.48 -20.13
N ASP A 41 -11.43 3.53 -20.47
CA ASP A 41 -12.18 3.57 -21.74
C ASP A 41 -13.13 4.76 -21.81
N ARG A 42 -13.80 5.07 -20.71
CA ARG A 42 -14.76 6.16 -20.62
C ARG A 42 -14.08 7.53 -20.73
N LEU A 43 -12.97 7.71 -20.01
CA LEU A 43 -12.20 8.96 -20.04
C LEU A 43 -11.53 9.19 -21.39
N ALA A 44 -11.02 8.12 -22.05
CA ALA A 44 -10.44 8.21 -23.39
C ALA A 44 -11.49 8.70 -24.41
N ALA A 45 -12.70 8.16 -24.34
CA ALA A 45 -13.81 8.58 -25.18
C ALA A 45 -14.26 10.03 -24.87
N GLU A 46 -14.38 10.40 -23.59
CA GLU A 46 -14.83 11.72 -23.15
C GLU A 46 -13.86 12.84 -23.59
N PHE A 47 -12.54 12.62 -23.43
CA PHE A 47 -11.53 13.60 -23.76
C PHE A 47 -11.04 13.50 -25.22
N ASN A 48 -11.58 12.55 -25.99
CA ASN A 48 -11.18 12.26 -27.38
C ASN A 48 -9.65 12.06 -27.51
N VAL A 49 -9.10 11.20 -26.66
CA VAL A 49 -7.68 10.82 -26.62
C VAL A 49 -7.55 9.29 -26.66
N ARG A 50 -6.34 8.78 -26.87
CA ARG A 50 -6.09 7.34 -26.84
C ARG A 50 -6.13 6.83 -25.39
N LYS A 51 -6.36 5.52 -25.20
CA LYS A 51 -6.31 4.88 -23.87
C LYS A 51 -4.95 5.02 -23.22
N GLU A 52 -3.89 4.96 -24.01
CA GLU A 52 -2.52 5.13 -23.56
C GLU A 52 -2.29 6.51 -22.92
N ASP A 53 -2.97 7.54 -23.40
CA ASP A 53 -2.89 8.90 -22.84
C ASP A 53 -3.54 8.93 -21.44
N ILE A 54 -4.65 8.21 -21.22
CA ILE A 54 -5.24 8.09 -19.88
C ILE A 54 -4.33 7.26 -18.94
N VAL A 55 -3.76 6.16 -19.43
CA VAL A 55 -2.78 5.35 -18.65
C VAL A 55 -1.57 6.21 -18.29
N PHE A 56 -1.14 7.12 -19.18
CA PHE A 56 -0.05 8.06 -18.87
C PHE A 56 -0.37 8.96 -17.68
N THR A 57 -1.64 9.35 -17.45
CA THR A 57 -2.01 10.11 -16.24
C THR A 57 -1.74 9.32 -14.96
N MET A 58 -1.95 7.99 -14.98
CA MET A 58 -1.62 7.11 -13.85
C MET A 58 -0.11 7.03 -13.64
N THR A 59 0.66 6.94 -14.72
CA THR A 59 2.13 6.97 -14.66
C THR A 59 2.62 8.25 -14.01
N MET A 60 2.06 9.41 -14.39
CA MET A 60 2.42 10.70 -13.79
C MET A 60 2.01 10.77 -12.31
N THR A 61 0.84 10.24 -11.95
CA THR A 61 0.43 10.09 -10.54
C THR A 61 1.49 9.32 -9.74
N LEU A 62 1.88 8.13 -10.22
CA LEU A 62 2.87 7.29 -9.54
C LEU A 62 4.27 7.93 -9.48
N ALA A 63 4.69 8.63 -10.54
CA ALA A 63 5.98 9.31 -10.60
C ALA A 63 6.12 10.45 -9.58
N MET A 64 5.01 11.11 -9.20
CA MET A 64 5.02 12.20 -8.23
C MET A 64 4.90 11.74 -6.77
N ARG A 65 4.60 10.48 -6.50
CA ARG A 65 4.45 9.94 -5.14
C ARG A 65 5.72 10.09 -4.27
N PRO A 66 6.95 9.85 -4.76
CA PRO A 66 8.15 10.08 -3.94
C PRO A 66 8.27 11.52 -3.43
N LEU A 67 7.89 12.51 -4.24
CA LEU A 67 7.86 13.91 -3.82
C LEU A 67 6.89 14.13 -2.66
N GLY A 68 5.69 13.54 -2.75
CA GLY A 68 4.71 13.57 -1.67
C GLY A 68 5.22 12.93 -0.38
N ALA A 69 5.87 11.76 -0.47
CA ALA A 69 6.47 11.11 0.69
C ALA A 69 7.53 11.98 1.37
N ILE A 70 8.36 12.70 0.60
CA ILE A 70 9.35 13.63 1.14
C ILE A 70 8.66 14.80 1.85
N ILE A 71 7.71 15.46 1.20
CA ILE A 71 7.04 16.65 1.73
C ILE A 71 6.28 16.29 3.02
N PHE A 72 5.33 15.37 2.94
CA PHE A 72 4.47 15.03 4.07
C PHE A 72 5.21 14.24 5.16
N GLY A 73 6.19 13.42 4.78
CA GLY A 73 7.05 12.71 5.73
C GLY A 73 7.91 13.66 6.58
N LEU A 74 8.56 14.65 5.96
CA LEU A 74 9.32 15.68 6.68
C LEU A 74 8.40 16.53 7.57
N LEU A 75 7.22 16.90 7.08
CA LEU A 75 6.23 17.62 7.88
C LEU A 75 5.76 16.79 9.07
N ALA A 76 5.55 15.47 8.87
CA ALA A 76 5.12 14.57 9.92
C ALA A 76 6.19 14.37 11.01
N ASP A 77 7.45 14.27 10.64
CA ASP A 77 8.54 14.18 11.63
C ASP A 77 8.73 15.49 12.39
N ARG A 78 8.54 16.65 11.74
CA ARG A 78 8.74 17.96 12.35
C ARG A 78 7.55 18.46 13.17
N TYR A 79 6.32 18.31 12.69
CA TYR A 79 5.10 18.95 13.24
C TYR A 79 4.11 17.97 13.87
N GLY A 80 4.44 16.68 13.94
CA GLY A 80 3.56 15.61 14.39
C GLY A 80 2.86 14.89 13.23
N ARG A 81 2.30 13.71 13.53
CA ARG A 81 1.70 12.84 12.49
C ARG A 81 0.30 13.31 12.09
N ARG A 82 -0.48 13.76 13.06
CA ARG A 82 -1.89 14.09 12.89
C ARG A 82 -2.12 15.27 11.93
N ARG A 83 -1.39 16.38 12.11
CA ARG A 83 -1.60 17.60 11.32
C ARG A 83 -1.24 17.40 9.84
N PRO A 84 -0.06 16.84 9.49
CA PRO A 84 0.28 16.57 8.10
C PRO A 84 -0.64 15.53 7.44
N LEU A 85 -1.08 14.49 8.17
CA LEU A 85 -2.04 13.53 7.66
C LEU A 85 -3.37 14.21 7.30
N MET A 86 -3.89 15.04 8.19
CA MET A 86 -5.12 15.81 7.95
C MET A 86 -4.98 16.76 6.75
N ALA A 87 -3.86 17.49 6.66
CA ALA A 87 -3.59 18.38 5.54
C ALA A 87 -3.47 17.62 4.22
N ASN A 88 -2.84 16.44 4.25
CA ASN A 88 -2.71 15.58 3.09
C ASN A 88 -4.05 15.04 2.61
N VAL A 89 -4.89 14.54 3.54
CA VAL A 89 -6.23 14.05 3.20
C VAL A 89 -7.08 15.15 2.57
N ILE A 90 -7.07 16.37 3.12
CA ILE A 90 -7.76 17.52 2.51
C ILE A 90 -7.21 17.81 1.11
N PHE A 91 -5.87 17.82 0.98
CA PHE A 91 -5.20 18.14 -0.27
C PHE A 91 -5.60 17.17 -1.40
N PHE A 92 -5.45 15.85 -1.19
CA PHE A 92 -5.79 14.90 -2.24
C PHE A 92 -7.29 14.84 -2.51
N SER A 93 -8.15 14.97 -1.50
CA SER A 93 -9.61 15.00 -1.67
C SER A 93 -10.08 16.19 -2.53
N VAL A 94 -9.49 17.37 -2.31
CA VAL A 94 -9.79 18.56 -3.12
C VAL A 94 -9.34 18.35 -4.55
N VAL A 95 -8.13 17.83 -4.76
CA VAL A 95 -7.61 17.57 -6.11
C VAL A 95 -8.45 16.52 -6.83
N GLU A 96 -8.84 15.44 -6.13
CA GLU A 96 -9.70 14.40 -6.69
C GLU A 96 -11.07 14.96 -7.09
N LEU A 97 -11.70 15.75 -6.21
CA LEU A 97 -12.94 16.45 -6.54
C LEU A 97 -12.80 17.32 -7.79
N LEU A 98 -11.69 18.05 -7.93
CA LEU A 98 -11.40 18.88 -9.09
C LEU A 98 -11.21 18.05 -10.38
N CYS A 99 -10.72 16.82 -10.30
CA CYS A 99 -10.64 15.91 -11.45
C CYS A 99 -12.01 15.67 -12.08
N GLY A 100 -13.08 15.60 -11.27
CA GLY A 100 -14.47 15.48 -11.76
C GLY A 100 -14.98 16.71 -12.52
N PHE A 101 -14.33 17.86 -12.38
CA PHE A 101 -14.65 19.10 -13.11
C PHE A 101 -13.69 19.37 -14.29
N ALA A 102 -12.75 18.47 -14.59
CA ALA A 102 -11.79 18.68 -15.65
C ALA A 102 -12.51 18.84 -17.01
N PRO A 103 -12.25 19.97 -17.73
CA PRO A 103 -12.90 20.24 -19.01
C PRO A 103 -12.23 19.52 -20.19
N ASN A 104 -10.97 19.11 -20.03
CA ASN A 104 -10.17 18.47 -21.07
C ASN A 104 -9.06 17.61 -20.47
N TYR A 105 -8.42 16.81 -21.32
CA TYR A 105 -7.32 15.92 -20.97
C TYR A 105 -6.15 16.61 -20.27
N THR A 106 -5.73 17.78 -20.75
CA THR A 106 -4.57 18.49 -20.18
C THR A 106 -4.79 18.89 -18.73
N VAL A 107 -5.97 19.44 -18.41
CA VAL A 107 -6.34 19.79 -17.03
C VAL A 107 -6.44 18.53 -16.18
N PHE A 108 -7.03 17.47 -16.70
CA PHE A 108 -7.11 16.17 -16.00
C PHE A 108 -5.72 15.63 -15.71
N LEU A 109 -4.80 15.62 -16.69
CA LEU A 109 -3.41 15.16 -16.51
C LEU A 109 -2.68 15.96 -15.43
N ILE A 110 -2.81 17.30 -15.43
CA ILE A 110 -2.19 18.16 -14.41
C ILE A 110 -2.73 17.81 -13.02
N LEU A 111 -4.06 17.71 -12.89
CA LEU A 111 -4.68 17.36 -11.61
C LEU A 111 -4.25 15.98 -11.12
N ARG A 112 -4.21 14.95 -11.98
CA ARG A 112 -3.72 13.61 -11.64
C ARG A 112 -2.24 13.60 -11.22
N THR A 113 -1.43 14.45 -11.87
CA THR A 113 -0.02 14.64 -11.49
C THR A 113 0.11 15.25 -10.09
N ILE A 114 -0.69 16.29 -9.79
CA ILE A 114 -0.74 16.93 -8.47
C ILE A 114 -1.31 15.97 -7.42
N TYR A 115 -2.34 15.20 -7.75
CA TYR A 115 -2.91 14.15 -6.89
C TYR A 115 -1.84 13.15 -6.42
N GLY A 116 -0.91 12.78 -7.30
CA GLY A 116 0.20 11.89 -6.96
C GLY A 116 1.05 12.37 -5.78
N ILE A 117 1.19 13.68 -5.58
CA ILE A 117 1.89 14.25 -4.42
C ILE A 117 1.11 13.93 -3.12
N GLY A 118 -0.21 14.09 -3.14
CA GLY A 118 -1.07 13.71 -2.00
C GLY A 118 -0.98 12.22 -1.69
N MET A 119 -1.22 11.40 -2.69
CA MET A 119 -1.16 9.94 -2.59
C MET A 119 0.18 9.44 -2.04
N GLY A 120 1.29 10.09 -2.39
CA GLY A 120 2.63 9.72 -1.92
C GLY A 120 2.84 9.96 -0.43
N GLY A 121 2.17 10.96 0.15
CA GLY A 121 2.31 11.33 1.56
C GLY A 121 1.42 10.53 2.51
N GLU A 122 0.32 9.97 2.03
CA GLU A 122 -0.73 9.36 2.86
C GLU A 122 -0.22 8.12 3.60
N TRP A 123 0.24 7.12 2.88
CA TRP A 123 0.58 5.82 3.45
C TRP A 123 1.67 5.91 4.52
N GLY A 124 2.75 6.67 4.29
CA GLY A 124 3.86 6.77 5.24
C GLY A 124 3.46 7.42 6.56
N VAL A 125 2.70 8.51 6.49
CA VAL A 125 2.22 9.25 7.68
C VAL A 125 1.12 8.48 8.39
N GLY A 126 0.17 7.90 7.65
CA GLY A 126 -0.90 7.06 8.19
C GLY A 126 -0.37 5.81 8.88
N ALA A 127 0.60 5.11 8.25
CA ALA A 127 1.25 3.95 8.85
C ALA A 127 2.03 4.31 10.12
N SER A 128 2.79 5.42 10.12
CA SER A 128 3.53 5.83 11.32
C SER A 128 2.60 6.21 12.47
N LEU A 129 1.52 6.97 12.21
CA LEU A 129 0.52 7.31 13.22
C LEU A 129 -0.14 6.06 13.82
N THR A 130 -0.54 5.12 12.95
CA THR A 130 -1.17 3.86 13.35
C THR A 130 -0.22 3.00 14.19
N MET A 131 1.02 2.82 13.74
CA MET A 131 1.99 1.94 14.41
C MET A 131 2.49 2.54 15.72
N GLU A 132 2.63 3.87 15.81
CA GLU A 132 3.00 4.56 17.05
C GLU A 132 1.88 4.53 18.09
N ALA A 133 0.61 4.55 17.67
CA ALA A 133 -0.55 4.41 18.55
C ALA A 133 -0.84 2.96 18.94
N ALA A 134 -0.39 1.99 18.15
CA ALA A 134 -0.68 0.57 18.34
C ALA A 134 0.06 0.00 19.56
N PRO A 135 -0.63 -0.75 20.47
CA PRO A 135 0.04 -1.53 21.50
C PRO A 135 1.03 -2.50 20.88
N GLY A 136 2.25 -2.61 21.44
CA GLY A 136 3.32 -3.44 20.87
C GLY A 136 2.91 -4.89 20.59
N ARG A 137 2.05 -5.46 21.44
CA ARG A 137 1.54 -6.84 21.32
C ARG A 137 0.54 -7.06 20.18
N TRP A 138 -0.08 -5.98 19.64
CA TRP A 138 -1.09 -6.03 18.58
C TRP A 138 -0.67 -5.27 17.32
N ARG A 139 0.56 -4.79 17.29
CA ARG A 139 1.05 -3.93 16.20
C ARG A 139 1.03 -4.65 14.86
N GLY A 140 1.29 -5.97 14.84
CA GLY A 140 1.25 -6.76 13.61
C GLY A 140 -0.15 -6.96 13.06
N ILE A 141 -1.12 -7.34 13.89
CA ILE A 141 -2.51 -7.49 13.42
C ILE A 141 -3.08 -6.14 12.97
N LEU A 142 -2.77 -5.04 13.68
CA LEU A 142 -3.21 -3.70 13.30
C LEU A 142 -2.53 -3.22 12.01
N SER A 143 -1.28 -3.63 11.77
CA SER A 143 -0.57 -3.46 10.51
C SER A 143 -1.29 -4.18 9.36
N GLY A 144 -1.69 -5.44 9.57
CA GLY A 144 -2.47 -6.22 8.60
C GLY A 144 -3.82 -5.60 8.28
N ILE A 145 -4.54 -5.12 9.29
CA ILE A 145 -5.81 -4.40 9.10
C ILE A 145 -5.58 -3.12 8.28
N LEU A 146 -4.59 -2.31 8.61
CA LEU A 146 -4.25 -1.12 7.83
C LEU A 146 -3.97 -1.48 6.37
N GLN A 147 -3.14 -2.48 6.13
CA GLN A 147 -2.73 -2.85 4.77
C GLN A 147 -3.89 -3.44 3.95
N SER A 148 -4.86 -4.14 4.58
CA SER A 148 -6.05 -4.66 3.89
C SER A 148 -6.92 -3.55 3.27
N GLY A 149 -6.75 -2.30 3.70
CA GLY A 149 -7.43 -1.13 3.14
C GLY A 149 -7.23 -0.98 1.64
N TYR A 150 -6.05 -1.34 1.10
CA TYR A 150 -5.77 -1.29 -0.33
C TYR A 150 -6.71 -2.18 -1.15
N SER A 151 -6.85 -3.45 -0.76
CA SER A 151 -7.76 -4.40 -1.43
C SER A 151 -9.24 -4.00 -1.27
N ILE A 152 -9.60 -3.43 -0.12
CA ILE A 152 -10.95 -2.92 0.11
C ILE A 152 -11.22 -1.69 -0.76
N GLY A 153 -10.26 -0.78 -0.89
CA GLY A 153 -10.35 0.37 -1.80
C GLY A 153 -10.58 -0.04 -3.25
N TYR A 154 -9.84 -1.07 -3.73
CA TYR A 154 -10.07 -1.66 -5.04
C TYR A 154 -11.51 -2.18 -5.21
N LEU A 155 -12.01 -2.95 -4.24
CA LEU A 155 -13.37 -3.49 -4.28
C LEU A 155 -14.42 -2.37 -4.27
N LEU A 156 -14.22 -1.31 -3.48
CA LEU A 156 -15.11 -0.14 -3.46
C LEU A 156 -15.12 0.59 -4.80
N ALA A 157 -13.95 0.77 -5.45
CA ALA A 157 -13.85 1.38 -6.78
C ALA A 157 -14.56 0.52 -7.85
N ALA A 158 -14.43 -0.80 -7.77
CA ALA A 158 -15.15 -1.72 -8.65
C ALA A 158 -16.68 -1.62 -8.48
N LEU A 159 -17.16 -1.53 -7.24
CA LEU A 159 -18.57 -1.33 -6.93
C LEU A 159 -19.07 0.03 -7.42
N ALA A 160 -18.28 1.10 -7.22
CA ALA A 160 -18.60 2.43 -7.71
C ALA A 160 -18.69 2.44 -9.25
N ALA A 161 -17.75 1.81 -9.95
CA ALA A 161 -17.79 1.66 -11.41
C ALA A 161 -19.02 0.88 -11.88
N ARG A 162 -19.49 -0.08 -11.08
CA ARG A 162 -20.69 -0.89 -11.42
C ARG A 162 -22.01 -0.16 -11.19
N PHE A 163 -22.09 0.69 -10.15
CA PHE A 163 -23.35 1.27 -9.70
C PHE A 163 -23.42 2.80 -9.86
N ILE A 164 -22.33 3.53 -9.65
CA ILE A 164 -22.30 5.00 -9.72
C ILE A 164 -22.11 5.46 -11.17
N GLU A 165 -21.13 4.90 -11.89
CA GLU A 165 -20.83 5.33 -13.25
C GLU A 165 -22.02 5.23 -14.21
N PRO A 166 -22.77 4.11 -14.28
CA PRO A 166 -23.92 4.01 -15.18
C PRO A 166 -25.10 4.93 -14.82
N ALA A 167 -25.26 5.27 -13.51
CA ALA A 167 -26.37 6.08 -13.02
C ALA A 167 -26.11 7.59 -13.12
N TRP A 168 -24.86 8.02 -12.78
CA TRP A 168 -24.53 9.44 -12.62
C TRP A 168 -23.29 9.86 -13.43
N GLY A 169 -22.72 8.96 -14.23
CA GLY A 169 -21.56 9.22 -15.08
C GLY A 169 -20.23 9.22 -14.32
N TRP A 170 -19.15 9.27 -15.09
CA TRP A 170 -17.78 9.17 -14.60
C TRP A 170 -17.40 10.30 -13.62
N ARG A 171 -17.93 11.50 -13.80
CA ARG A 171 -17.66 12.66 -12.95
C ARG A 171 -18.10 12.42 -11.51
N ALA A 172 -19.23 11.73 -11.30
CA ALA A 172 -19.73 11.42 -9.98
C ALA A 172 -18.79 10.49 -9.19
N MET A 173 -18.01 9.65 -9.86
CA MET A 173 -17.01 8.82 -9.19
C MET A 173 -15.88 9.67 -8.58
N PHE A 174 -15.42 10.72 -9.27
CA PHE A 174 -14.44 11.68 -8.74
C PHE A 174 -15.02 12.57 -7.65
N TRP A 175 -16.31 12.94 -7.75
CA TRP A 175 -16.97 13.70 -6.67
C TRP A 175 -17.14 12.85 -5.41
N ALA A 176 -17.37 11.55 -5.55
CA ALA A 176 -17.33 10.63 -4.42
C ALA A 176 -15.94 10.58 -3.77
N GLY A 177 -14.87 10.78 -4.54
CA GLY A 177 -13.50 10.97 -4.05
C GLY A 177 -13.29 12.26 -3.22
N GLY A 178 -14.27 13.16 -3.17
CA GLY A 178 -14.30 14.26 -2.18
C GLY A 178 -14.72 13.84 -0.77
N VAL A 179 -15.35 12.67 -0.61
CA VAL A 179 -15.79 12.13 0.69
C VAL A 179 -14.63 11.98 1.70
N PRO A 180 -13.40 11.61 1.32
CA PRO A 180 -12.27 11.60 2.24
C PRO A 180 -12.02 12.91 2.99
N ALA A 181 -12.44 14.06 2.46
CA ALA A 181 -12.33 15.31 3.21
C ALA A 181 -13.08 15.27 4.57
N LEU A 182 -14.17 14.48 4.67
CA LEU A 182 -14.87 14.24 5.94
C LEU A 182 -13.99 13.45 6.93
N LEU A 183 -13.10 12.59 6.44
CA LEU A 183 -12.13 11.90 7.27
C LEU A 183 -11.17 12.87 7.95
N ALA A 184 -10.81 13.98 7.30
CA ALA A 184 -9.99 15.01 7.94
C ALA A 184 -10.67 15.63 9.15
N LEU A 185 -12.01 15.82 9.11
CA LEU A 185 -12.80 16.27 10.26
C LEU A 185 -12.79 15.23 11.39
N TYR A 186 -12.96 13.96 11.05
CA TYR A 186 -12.84 12.86 12.01
C TYR A 186 -11.45 12.81 12.67
N ILE A 187 -10.38 12.91 11.86
CA ILE A 187 -9.01 12.96 12.37
C ILE A 187 -8.83 14.13 13.33
N ARG A 188 -9.36 15.30 12.98
CA ARG A 188 -9.30 16.49 13.84
C ARG A 188 -10.04 16.29 15.17
N ALA A 189 -11.19 15.67 15.14
CA ALA A 189 -12.05 15.53 16.33
C ALA A 189 -11.59 14.40 17.27
N SER A 190 -11.15 13.28 16.72
CA SER A 190 -11.06 12.01 17.46
C SER A 190 -9.65 11.43 17.56
N VAL A 191 -8.76 11.71 16.59
CA VAL A 191 -7.43 11.11 16.57
C VAL A 191 -6.46 11.90 17.42
N PRO A 192 -5.83 11.30 18.45
CA PRO A 192 -4.79 11.96 19.23
C PRO A 192 -3.49 12.06 18.42
N GLU A 193 -2.64 13.04 18.76
CA GLU A 193 -1.26 13.07 18.25
C GLU A 193 -0.45 11.93 18.87
N SER A 194 0.53 11.43 18.14
CA SER A 194 1.43 10.38 18.59
C SER A 194 2.13 10.75 19.91
N GLU A 195 2.00 9.92 20.92
CA GLU A 195 2.70 10.11 22.21
C GLU A 195 4.22 9.93 22.01
N ALA A 196 4.63 9.01 21.14
CA ALA A 196 6.04 8.81 20.80
C ALA A 196 6.66 10.08 20.20
N TRP A 197 5.92 10.79 19.36
CA TRP A 197 6.37 12.08 18.82
C TRP A 197 6.39 13.20 19.86
N LYS A 198 5.39 13.26 20.76
CA LYS A 198 5.32 14.30 21.80
C LYS A 198 6.45 14.21 22.82
N GLN A 199 6.89 12.99 23.15
CA GLN A 199 7.98 12.76 24.09
C GLN A 199 9.35 13.06 23.47
N GLY A 200 9.47 12.96 22.13
CA GLY A 200 10.64 13.38 21.40
C GLY A 200 10.72 14.92 21.28
N ARG A 201 11.95 15.48 21.17
CA ARG A 201 12.10 16.86 20.72
C ARG A 201 11.84 16.89 19.21
N ALA A 202 10.95 17.79 18.75
CA ALA A 202 10.68 17.99 17.32
C ALA A 202 11.99 18.25 16.57
N PRO A 203 12.44 17.34 15.67
CA PRO A 203 13.73 17.49 15.02
C PRO A 203 13.67 18.61 13.98
N THR A 204 14.81 19.28 13.73
CA THR A 204 14.94 20.17 12.58
C THR A 204 15.07 19.33 11.30
N THR A 205 14.70 19.89 10.14
CA THR A 205 14.87 19.20 8.84
C THR A 205 16.33 18.77 8.63
N ARG A 206 17.31 19.58 9.06
CA ARG A 206 18.73 19.20 9.00
C ARG A 206 19.05 17.99 9.86
N ALA A 207 18.46 17.89 11.06
CA ALA A 207 18.64 16.74 11.94
C ALA A 207 18.05 15.46 11.32
N ILE A 208 16.86 15.55 10.72
CA ILE A 208 16.22 14.42 10.01
C ILE A 208 17.13 13.93 8.86
N LEU A 209 17.57 14.84 7.99
CA LEU A 209 18.45 14.50 6.87
C LEU A 209 19.80 13.93 7.34
N LYS A 210 20.36 14.43 8.44
CA LYS A 210 21.56 13.88 9.06
C LYS A 210 21.33 12.43 9.50
N VAL A 211 20.24 12.14 10.20
CA VAL A 211 19.90 10.77 10.64
C VAL A 211 19.71 9.83 9.45
N VAL A 212 19.04 10.26 8.38
CA VAL A 212 18.92 9.47 7.14
C VAL A 212 20.28 9.16 6.53
N ARG A 213 21.17 10.16 6.48
CA ARG A 213 22.54 9.99 5.97
C ARG A 213 23.38 9.04 6.85
N GLU A 214 23.28 9.15 8.17
CA GLU A 214 23.98 8.25 9.10
C GLU A 214 23.47 6.80 9.02
N HIS A 215 22.20 6.62 8.65
CA HIS A 215 21.56 5.32 8.50
C HIS A 215 21.31 4.94 7.04
N TRP A 216 22.15 5.41 6.11
CA TRP A 216 21.97 5.16 4.67
C TRP A 216 21.85 3.68 4.31
N GLY A 217 22.61 2.80 4.98
CA GLY A 217 22.53 1.36 4.78
C GLY A 217 21.14 0.78 5.13
N LEU A 218 20.49 1.32 6.18
CA LEU A 218 19.10 0.98 6.49
C LEU A 218 18.16 1.52 5.40
N ALA A 219 18.34 2.75 4.94
CA ALA A 219 17.51 3.31 3.88
C ALA A 219 17.59 2.47 2.60
N VAL A 220 18.78 2.07 2.18
CA VAL A 220 18.98 1.16 1.03
C VAL A 220 18.31 -0.19 1.26
N TYR A 221 18.47 -0.78 2.44
CA TYR A 221 17.81 -2.04 2.80
C TYR A 221 16.28 -1.92 2.69
N LEU A 222 15.69 -0.85 3.22
CA LEU A 222 14.23 -0.64 3.17
C LEU A 222 13.74 -0.40 1.72
N VAL A 223 14.49 0.35 0.91
CA VAL A 223 14.15 0.56 -0.52
C VAL A 223 14.25 -0.76 -1.29
N LEU A 224 15.30 -1.55 -1.07
CA LEU A 224 15.44 -2.86 -1.71
C LEU A 224 14.31 -3.81 -1.31
N LEU A 225 14.00 -3.90 -0.02
CA LEU A 225 12.88 -4.69 0.48
C LEU A 225 11.57 -4.27 -0.19
N MET A 226 11.30 -2.96 -0.24
CA MET A 226 10.07 -2.44 -0.85
C MET A 226 10.03 -2.67 -2.35
N THR A 227 11.16 -2.54 -3.07
CA THR A 227 11.24 -2.86 -4.50
C THR A 227 10.84 -4.30 -4.79
N LEU A 228 11.42 -5.25 -4.04
CA LEU A 228 11.10 -6.68 -4.20
C LEU A 228 9.65 -6.99 -3.79
N MET A 229 9.14 -6.34 -2.74
CA MET A 229 7.73 -6.44 -2.36
C MET A 229 6.78 -5.90 -3.45
N MET A 230 7.17 -4.83 -4.15
CA MET A 230 6.41 -4.31 -5.30
C MET A 230 6.45 -5.27 -6.48
N PHE A 231 7.60 -5.86 -6.79
CA PHE A 231 7.69 -6.93 -7.80
C PHE A 231 6.77 -8.10 -7.46
N LEU A 232 6.72 -8.53 -6.20
CA LEU A 232 5.83 -9.59 -5.74
C LEU A 232 4.35 -9.24 -5.95
N SER A 233 3.94 -8.04 -5.56
CA SER A 233 2.53 -7.63 -5.67
C SER A 233 2.09 -7.44 -7.11
N HIS A 234 2.84 -6.65 -7.88
CA HIS A 234 2.52 -6.36 -9.27
C HIS A 234 2.69 -7.59 -10.18
N GLY A 235 3.74 -8.38 -9.99
CA GLY A 235 4.00 -9.59 -10.77
C GLY A 235 2.96 -10.69 -10.56
N THR A 236 2.29 -10.72 -9.40
CA THR A 236 1.22 -11.69 -9.15
C THR A 236 -0.18 -11.20 -9.50
N GLN A 237 -0.37 -9.91 -9.77
CA GLN A 237 -1.71 -9.32 -9.92
C GLN A 237 -1.95 -8.67 -11.28
N ASP A 238 -1.00 -7.87 -11.80
CA ASP A 238 -1.27 -6.96 -12.90
C ASP A 238 -1.59 -7.69 -14.21
N LEU A 239 -0.77 -8.65 -14.59
CA LEU A 239 -0.94 -9.42 -15.82
C LEU A 239 -1.71 -10.73 -15.63
N TYR A 240 -2.08 -11.09 -14.41
CA TYR A 240 -2.79 -12.33 -14.14
C TYR A 240 -4.17 -12.43 -14.81
N PRO A 241 -4.97 -11.36 -14.89
CA PRO A 241 -6.20 -11.37 -15.68
C PRO A 241 -5.99 -11.65 -17.17
N ASP A 242 -4.89 -11.14 -17.77
CA ASP A 242 -4.52 -11.42 -19.16
C ASP A 242 -4.05 -12.88 -19.33
N PHE A 243 -3.27 -13.39 -18.38
CA PHE A 243 -2.87 -14.80 -18.32
C PHE A 243 -4.08 -15.74 -18.33
N LEU A 244 -5.08 -15.48 -17.50
CA LEU A 244 -6.32 -16.27 -17.44
C LEU A 244 -7.09 -16.27 -18.75
N LYS A 245 -7.16 -15.12 -19.43
CA LYS A 245 -7.84 -15.00 -20.73
C LYS A 245 -7.06 -15.69 -21.85
N SER A 246 -5.78 -15.37 -21.96
CA SER A 246 -4.94 -15.78 -23.10
C SER A 246 -4.48 -17.23 -23.02
N THR A 247 -4.22 -17.76 -21.83
CA THR A 247 -3.69 -19.13 -21.63
C THR A 247 -4.79 -20.15 -21.33
N HIS A 248 -5.82 -19.73 -20.56
CA HIS A 248 -6.89 -20.64 -20.12
C HIS A 248 -8.25 -20.37 -20.78
N GLY A 249 -8.34 -19.39 -21.69
CA GLY A 249 -9.59 -19.06 -22.37
C GLY A 249 -10.71 -18.56 -21.44
N ALA A 250 -10.35 -18.05 -20.25
CA ALA A 250 -11.33 -17.63 -19.26
C ALA A 250 -12.14 -16.42 -19.75
N GLY A 251 -13.46 -16.54 -19.73
CA GLY A 251 -14.36 -15.42 -20.07
C GLY A 251 -14.27 -14.29 -19.03
N ALA A 252 -14.66 -13.07 -19.43
CA ALA A 252 -14.57 -11.88 -18.57
C ALA A 252 -15.22 -12.05 -17.19
N LYS A 253 -16.38 -12.70 -17.11
CA LYS A 253 -17.06 -13.00 -15.83
C LYS A 253 -16.23 -13.89 -14.92
N THR A 254 -15.63 -14.96 -15.46
CA THR A 254 -14.77 -15.89 -14.72
C THR A 254 -13.54 -15.18 -14.18
N VAL A 255 -12.90 -14.36 -15.01
CA VAL A 255 -11.74 -13.54 -14.58
C VAL A 255 -12.13 -12.62 -13.43
N THR A 256 -13.29 -11.97 -13.51
CA THR A 256 -13.80 -11.10 -12.43
C THR A 256 -14.04 -11.89 -11.14
N TYR A 257 -14.65 -13.08 -11.20
CA TYR A 257 -14.85 -13.91 -10.00
C TYR A 257 -13.54 -14.36 -9.37
N ILE A 258 -12.57 -14.77 -10.19
CA ILE A 258 -11.23 -15.12 -9.70
C ILE A 258 -10.55 -13.90 -9.07
N ALA A 259 -10.69 -12.71 -9.67
CA ALA A 259 -10.13 -11.47 -9.12
C ALA A 259 -10.76 -11.10 -7.77
N ILE A 260 -12.08 -11.24 -7.61
CA ILE A 260 -12.74 -11.04 -6.32
C ILE A 260 -12.23 -12.05 -5.30
N LEU A 261 -12.16 -13.33 -5.68
CA LEU A 261 -11.72 -14.41 -4.79
C LEU A 261 -10.29 -14.18 -4.29
N TYR A 262 -9.34 -13.86 -5.16
CA TYR A 262 -7.98 -13.63 -4.73
C TYR A 262 -7.84 -12.35 -3.89
N ASN A 263 -8.65 -11.30 -4.11
CA ASN A 263 -8.69 -10.13 -3.24
C ASN A 263 -9.23 -10.45 -1.83
N LEU A 264 -10.18 -11.38 -1.71
CA LEU A 264 -10.59 -11.91 -0.40
C LEU A 264 -9.42 -12.63 0.29
N GLY A 265 -8.66 -13.43 -0.47
CA GLY A 265 -7.41 -14.03 0.00
C GLY A 265 -6.40 -13.00 0.49
N ALA A 266 -6.27 -11.89 -0.23
CA ALA A 266 -5.42 -10.76 0.12
C ALA A 266 -5.77 -10.15 1.48
N VAL A 267 -7.06 -9.87 1.73
CA VAL A 267 -7.55 -9.35 3.01
C VAL A 267 -7.28 -10.33 4.14
N LEU A 268 -7.63 -11.60 3.95
CA LEU A 268 -7.41 -12.64 4.95
C LEU A 268 -5.92 -12.83 5.27
N GLY A 269 -5.09 -12.91 4.23
CA GLY A 269 -3.64 -13.08 4.37
C GLY A 269 -2.99 -11.96 5.17
N SER A 270 -3.30 -10.72 4.86
CA SER A 270 -2.74 -9.56 5.56
C SER A 270 -3.07 -9.56 7.06
N ILE A 271 -4.28 -9.94 7.45
CA ILE A 271 -4.72 -10.03 8.85
C ILE A 271 -4.07 -11.23 9.54
N ILE A 272 -4.10 -12.42 8.92
CA ILE A 272 -3.57 -13.67 9.49
C ILE A 272 -2.07 -13.53 9.75
N PHE A 273 -1.29 -13.15 8.75
CA PHE A 273 0.17 -13.03 8.89
C PHE A 273 0.56 -11.79 9.70
N GLY A 274 -0.23 -10.72 9.66
CA GLY A 274 -0.13 -9.61 10.58
C GLY A 274 -0.20 -10.09 12.03
N HIS A 275 -1.23 -10.86 12.39
CA HIS A 275 -1.37 -11.46 13.72
C HIS A 275 -0.23 -12.46 14.04
N LEU A 276 0.09 -13.34 13.10
CA LEU A 276 1.19 -14.31 13.27
C LEU A 276 2.52 -13.59 13.56
N SER A 277 2.73 -12.40 13.00
CA SER A 277 3.93 -11.60 13.22
C SER A 277 4.04 -11.07 14.65
N ASP A 278 2.93 -10.92 15.37
CA ASP A 278 2.93 -10.57 16.78
C ASP A 278 3.39 -11.74 17.66
N ILE A 279 3.28 -12.98 17.18
CA ILE A 279 3.68 -14.18 17.89
C ILE A 279 5.11 -14.57 17.51
N SER A 280 5.37 -14.81 16.22
CA SER A 280 6.61 -15.40 15.70
C SER A 280 7.72 -14.40 15.36
N GLY A 281 7.40 -13.11 15.29
CA GLY A 281 8.30 -12.06 14.80
C GLY A 281 8.00 -11.64 13.37
N ARG A 282 8.39 -10.40 13.01
CA ARG A 282 8.05 -9.78 11.71
C ARG A 282 8.64 -10.57 10.55
N ARG A 283 9.94 -10.79 10.59
CA ARG A 283 10.68 -11.50 9.55
C ARG A 283 10.21 -12.93 9.34
N ARG A 284 10.04 -13.68 10.44
CA ARG A 284 9.62 -15.09 10.35
C ARG A 284 8.22 -15.22 9.76
N SER A 285 7.29 -14.33 10.13
CA SER A 285 5.95 -14.32 9.59
C SER A 285 5.94 -13.97 8.09
N MET A 286 6.72 -12.96 7.67
CA MET A 286 6.87 -12.63 6.24
C MET A 286 7.48 -13.78 5.45
N ILE A 287 8.53 -14.41 5.95
CA ILE A 287 9.16 -15.57 5.29
C ILE A 287 8.15 -16.73 5.17
N ALA A 288 7.37 -17.01 6.21
CA ALA A 288 6.35 -18.06 6.15
C ALA A 288 5.27 -17.74 5.09
N ALA A 289 4.84 -16.49 4.98
CA ALA A 289 3.92 -16.04 3.95
C ALA A 289 4.52 -16.19 2.53
N LEU A 290 5.79 -15.84 2.35
CA LEU A 290 6.51 -15.98 1.10
C LEU A 290 6.74 -17.45 0.71
N VAL A 291 7.02 -18.31 1.68
CA VAL A 291 7.12 -19.77 1.45
C VAL A 291 5.78 -20.34 1.00
N LEU A 292 4.66 -19.89 1.59
CA LEU A 292 3.32 -20.27 1.13
C LEU A 292 3.10 -19.86 -0.34
N SER A 293 3.44 -18.62 -0.71
CA SER A 293 3.37 -18.14 -2.09
C SER A 293 4.26 -18.97 -3.02
N PHE A 294 5.51 -19.23 -2.62
CA PHE A 294 6.45 -20.03 -3.39
C PHE A 294 5.93 -21.43 -3.70
N LEU A 295 5.42 -22.13 -2.70
CA LEU A 295 4.84 -23.47 -2.84
C LEU A 295 3.57 -23.47 -3.70
N THR A 296 2.90 -22.34 -3.82
CA THR A 296 1.68 -22.19 -4.61
C THR A 296 1.98 -21.95 -6.10
N ILE A 297 3.19 -21.49 -6.48
CA ILE A 297 3.56 -21.16 -7.87
C ILE A 297 3.18 -22.26 -8.87
N PRO A 298 3.51 -23.55 -8.66
CA PRO A 298 3.17 -24.57 -9.66
C PRO A 298 1.68 -24.70 -9.93
N ALA A 299 0.85 -24.64 -8.86
CA ALA A 299 -0.60 -24.71 -9.00
C ALA A 299 -1.17 -23.43 -9.63
N TRP A 300 -0.61 -22.27 -9.31
CA TRP A 300 -1.05 -20.96 -9.79
C TRP A 300 -0.77 -20.75 -11.29
N THR A 301 0.32 -21.33 -11.85
CA THR A 301 0.75 -21.10 -13.24
C THR A 301 0.52 -22.28 -14.18
N PHE A 302 0.51 -23.52 -13.69
CA PHE A 302 0.49 -24.72 -14.53
C PHE A 302 -0.75 -25.60 -14.36
N SER A 303 -1.70 -25.27 -13.45
CA SER A 303 -2.96 -26.02 -13.34
C SER A 303 -3.80 -25.86 -14.60
N GLY A 304 -4.45 -26.96 -15.04
CA GLY A 304 -5.38 -26.93 -16.17
C GLY A 304 -6.81 -26.47 -15.79
N PRO A 305 -7.43 -27.02 -14.73
CA PRO A 305 -8.80 -26.66 -14.37
C PRO A 305 -8.89 -25.25 -13.76
N LEU A 306 -9.84 -24.43 -14.25
CA LEU A 306 -10.05 -23.05 -13.74
C LEU A 306 -10.35 -22.99 -12.24
N VAL A 307 -11.01 -24.03 -11.69
CA VAL A 307 -11.28 -24.10 -10.23
C VAL A 307 -9.97 -24.24 -9.44
N ALA A 308 -9.03 -25.08 -9.91
CA ALA A 308 -7.73 -25.26 -9.27
C ALA A 308 -6.91 -23.95 -9.34
N ILE A 309 -6.95 -23.27 -10.48
CA ILE A 309 -6.33 -21.95 -10.67
C ILE A 309 -6.93 -20.89 -9.74
N ALA A 310 -8.26 -20.87 -9.59
CA ALA A 310 -8.94 -19.94 -8.68
C ALA A 310 -8.54 -20.16 -7.22
N ILE A 311 -8.46 -21.42 -6.77
CA ILE A 311 -7.98 -21.78 -5.43
C ILE A 311 -6.51 -21.41 -5.27
N ALA A 312 -5.68 -21.69 -6.28
CA ALA A 312 -4.25 -21.35 -6.24
C ALA A 312 -4.05 -19.82 -6.21
N ALA A 313 -4.82 -19.05 -6.99
CA ALA A 313 -4.77 -17.59 -6.96
C ALA A 313 -5.18 -17.02 -5.58
N PHE A 314 -6.21 -17.60 -4.95
CA PHE A 314 -6.61 -17.26 -3.60
C PHE A 314 -5.50 -17.52 -2.58
N VAL A 315 -4.88 -18.71 -2.60
CA VAL A 315 -3.79 -19.06 -1.69
C VAL A 315 -2.54 -18.23 -1.98
N MET A 316 -2.22 -17.97 -3.25
CA MET A 316 -1.12 -17.08 -3.65
C MET A 316 -1.26 -15.73 -2.97
N GLN A 317 -2.45 -15.12 -3.03
CA GLN A 317 -2.67 -13.80 -2.45
C GLN A 317 -2.76 -13.80 -0.92
N ILE A 318 -3.11 -14.92 -0.29
CA ILE A 318 -2.92 -15.08 1.16
C ILE A 318 -1.45 -14.91 1.54
N GLY A 319 -0.54 -15.51 0.80
CA GLY A 319 0.89 -15.38 1.06
C GLY A 319 1.44 -13.99 0.69
N VAL A 320 1.17 -13.51 -0.53
CA VAL A 320 1.63 -12.20 -1.03
C VAL A 320 1.20 -11.08 -0.09
N GLN A 321 -0.09 -10.95 0.13
CA GLN A 321 -0.63 -9.90 0.99
C GLN A 321 -0.46 -10.20 2.48
N GLY A 322 -0.19 -11.46 2.83
CA GLY A 322 0.27 -11.85 4.15
C GLY A 322 1.61 -11.23 4.50
N ALA A 323 2.57 -11.26 3.59
CA ALA A 323 3.85 -10.57 3.76
C ALA A 323 3.65 -9.05 3.83
N TRP A 324 2.81 -8.47 2.94
CA TRP A 324 2.46 -7.04 2.95
C TRP A 324 1.80 -6.58 4.25
N GLY A 325 0.93 -7.39 4.86
CA GLY A 325 0.27 -7.07 6.12
C GLY A 325 1.23 -6.79 7.28
N VAL A 326 2.46 -7.31 7.20
CA VAL A 326 3.50 -7.09 8.24
C VAL A 326 4.34 -5.84 7.94
N ILE A 327 4.39 -5.36 6.70
CA ILE A 327 5.26 -4.27 6.24
C ILE A 327 5.11 -2.99 7.07
N PRO A 328 3.90 -2.43 7.32
CA PRO A 328 3.77 -1.21 8.11
C PRO A 328 4.45 -1.30 9.48
N ALA A 329 4.25 -2.42 10.19
CA ALA A 329 4.88 -2.64 11.49
C ALA A 329 6.40 -2.80 11.35
N HIS A 330 6.87 -3.60 10.41
CA HIS A 330 8.29 -3.88 10.21
C HIS A 330 9.10 -2.63 9.86
N LEU A 331 8.63 -1.84 8.89
CA LEU A 331 9.32 -0.62 8.48
C LEU A 331 9.39 0.42 9.61
N ASN A 332 8.29 0.58 10.35
CA ASN A 332 8.25 1.53 11.47
C ASN A 332 9.12 1.09 12.65
N GLU A 333 9.16 -0.21 12.97
CA GLU A 333 10.02 -0.76 14.03
C GLU A 333 11.52 -0.69 13.67
N LEU A 334 11.87 -0.77 12.41
CA LEU A 334 13.25 -0.60 11.93
C LEU A 334 13.70 0.85 11.89
N SER A 335 12.79 1.78 11.63
CA SER A 335 13.10 3.19 11.42
C SER A 335 13.58 3.88 12.71
N PRO A 336 14.59 4.76 12.63
CA PRO A 336 14.94 5.65 13.73
C PRO A 336 13.78 6.56 14.12
N ASP A 337 13.69 6.90 15.40
CA ASP A 337 12.54 7.62 15.96
C ASP A 337 12.29 8.98 15.30
N GLN A 338 13.36 9.66 14.87
CA GLN A 338 13.30 10.98 14.22
C GLN A 338 12.88 10.93 12.74
N THR A 339 12.80 9.75 12.13
CA THR A 339 12.57 9.58 10.68
C THR A 339 11.40 8.63 10.38
N ARG A 340 10.58 8.28 11.37
CA ARG A 340 9.46 7.34 11.20
C ARG A 340 8.35 7.88 10.28
N GLY A 341 8.16 9.19 10.21
CA GLY A 341 7.22 9.79 9.28
C GLY A 341 7.74 9.79 7.84
N LEU A 342 9.06 9.94 7.64
CA LEU A 342 9.66 10.04 6.32
C LEU A 342 10.09 8.68 5.76
N LEU A 343 10.91 7.92 6.50
CA LEU A 343 11.70 6.81 5.95
C LEU A 343 10.85 5.63 5.44
N PRO A 344 9.81 5.16 6.16
CA PRO A 344 8.92 4.11 5.66
C PRO A 344 8.18 4.51 4.38
N GLY A 345 7.60 5.72 4.35
CA GLY A 345 6.88 6.24 3.20
C GLY A 345 7.79 6.44 2.00
N LEU A 346 8.97 7.04 2.18
CA LEU A 346 9.93 7.25 1.11
C LEU A 346 10.44 5.92 0.54
N ALA A 347 10.77 4.94 1.39
CA ALA A 347 11.18 3.62 0.93
C ALA A 347 10.10 2.93 0.10
N TYR A 348 8.85 3.04 0.54
CA TYR A 348 7.68 2.53 -0.19
C TYR A 348 7.59 3.15 -1.60
N GLN A 349 7.64 4.48 -1.69
CA GLN A 349 7.45 5.17 -2.97
C GLN A 349 8.64 4.99 -3.93
N LEU A 350 9.87 4.95 -3.41
CA LEU A 350 11.04 4.60 -4.22
C LEU A 350 10.98 3.14 -4.70
N GLY A 351 10.47 2.23 -3.86
CA GLY A 351 10.24 0.84 -4.25
C GLY A 351 9.29 0.72 -5.44
N ILE A 352 8.14 1.43 -5.42
CA ILE A 352 7.21 1.50 -6.56
C ILE A 352 7.91 2.03 -7.81
N LEU A 353 8.63 3.14 -7.68
CA LEU A 353 9.29 3.79 -8.82
C LEU A 353 10.32 2.86 -9.49
N ILE A 354 11.11 2.15 -8.69
CA ILE A 354 12.12 1.19 -9.20
C ILE A 354 11.44 -0.04 -9.79
N ALA A 355 10.32 -0.49 -9.22
CA ALA A 355 9.58 -1.65 -9.71
C ALA A 355 8.65 -1.33 -10.90
N ALA A 356 8.51 -0.07 -11.31
CA ALA A 356 7.63 0.33 -12.41
C ALA A 356 7.77 -0.50 -13.72
N PRO A 357 8.97 -0.99 -14.12
CA PRO A 357 9.10 -1.80 -15.34
C PRO A 357 8.68 -3.28 -15.18
N VAL A 358 8.07 -3.70 -14.06
CA VAL A 358 7.71 -5.11 -13.80
C VAL A 358 6.92 -5.75 -14.95
N ASN A 359 5.87 -5.08 -15.42
CA ASN A 359 5.04 -5.61 -16.50
C ASN A 359 5.82 -5.75 -17.83
N ASN A 360 6.75 -4.82 -18.11
CA ASN A 360 7.62 -4.92 -19.28
C ASN A 360 8.58 -6.12 -19.18
N ILE A 361 9.11 -6.38 -17.99
CA ILE A 361 9.96 -7.55 -17.73
C ILE A 361 9.15 -8.83 -17.94
N GLU A 362 7.95 -8.93 -17.41
CA GLU A 362 7.08 -10.10 -17.58
C GLU A 362 6.67 -10.31 -19.04
N TYR A 363 6.32 -9.26 -19.78
CA TYR A 363 6.04 -9.36 -21.22
C TYR A 363 7.25 -9.83 -22.01
N PHE A 364 8.44 -9.34 -21.68
CA PHE A 364 9.68 -9.82 -22.30
C PHE A 364 9.92 -11.30 -22.00
N LEU A 365 9.78 -11.74 -20.76
CA LEU A 365 9.92 -13.15 -20.38
C LEU A 365 8.86 -14.02 -21.05
N ARG A 366 7.61 -13.56 -21.10
CA ARG A 366 6.52 -14.23 -21.82
C ARG A 366 6.87 -14.49 -23.29
N SER A 367 7.44 -13.51 -23.98
CA SER A 367 7.82 -13.64 -25.38
C SER A 367 8.91 -14.68 -25.63
N LYS A 368 9.74 -15.00 -24.62
CA LYS A 368 10.85 -15.95 -24.71
C LYS A 368 10.49 -17.36 -24.22
N PHE A 369 9.73 -17.45 -23.13
CA PHE A 369 9.52 -18.71 -22.39
C PHE A 369 8.06 -19.16 -22.35
N GLY A 370 7.12 -18.34 -22.85
CA GLY A 370 5.70 -18.56 -22.68
C GLY A 370 5.18 -18.03 -21.34
N TYR A 371 3.86 -17.86 -21.22
CA TYR A 371 3.27 -17.11 -20.12
C TYR A 371 3.46 -17.79 -18.74
N SER A 372 3.13 -19.09 -18.66
CA SER A 372 3.24 -19.83 -17.38
C SER A 372 4.66 -19.83 -16.83
N TRP A 373 5.66 -20.06 -17.69
CA TRP A 373 7.07 -20.05 -17.30
C TRP A 373 7.59 -18.66 -16.98
N ALA A 374 7.08 -17.62 -17.66
CA ALA A 374 7.43 -16.23 -17.35
C ALA A 374 7.00 -15.83 -15.93
N LEU A 375 5.73 -16.07 -15.58
CA LEU A 375 5.20 -15.79 -14.24
C LEU A 375 5.89 -16.65 -13.17
N ALA A 376 6.00 -17.97 -13.40
CA ALA A 376 6.63 -18.87 -12.45
C ALA A 376 8.11 -18.52 -12.20
N GLY A 377 8.87 -18.27 -13.26
CA GLY A 377 10.29 -17.93 -13.16
C GLY A 377 10.54 -16.59 -12.49
N PHE A 378 9.78 -15.56 -12.88
CA PHE A 378 9.88 -14.23 -12.29
C PHE A 378 9.61 -14.27 -10.78
N GLU A 379 8.49 -14.85 -10.36
CA GLU A 379 8.12 -14.92 -8.95
C GLU A 379 9.00 -15.85 -8.14
N THR A 380 9.48 -16.94 -8.70
CA THR A 380 10.47 -17.83 -8.04
C THR A 380 11.72 -17.05 -7.65
N VAL A 381 12.30 -16.31 -8.60
CA VAL A 381 13.51 -15.52 -8.35
C VAL A 381 13.23 -14.40 -7.36
N ASN A 382 12.12 -13.67 -7.55
CA ASN A 382 11.74 -12.54 -6.69
C ASN A 382 11.50 -12.99 -5.24
N ILE A 383 10.73 -14.05 -5.02
CA ILE A 383 10.46 -14.59 -3.68
C ILE A 383 11.75 -15.11 -3.02
N ALA A 384 12.62 -15.77 -3.76
CA ALA A 384 13.91 -16.23 -3.24
C ALA A 384 14.79 -15.05 -2.77
N LEU A 385 14.85 -13.98 -3.57
CA LEU A 385 15.55 -12.74 -3.20
C LEU A 385 14.92 -12.07 -1.97
N LEU A 386 13.59 -12.00 -1.89
CA LEU A 386 12.87 -11.47 -0.73
C LEU A 386 13.18 -12.24 0.55
N ILE A 387 13.14 -13.57 0.48
CA ILE A 387 13.49 -14.44 1.62
C ILE A 387 14.93 -14.19 2.05
N ALA A 388 15.87 -14.08 1.11
CA ALA A 388 17.27 -13.77 1.41
C ALA A 388 17.44 -12.39 2.07
N VAL A 389 16.79 -11.35 1.54
CA VAL A 389 16.84 -9.99 2.10
C VAL A 389 16.25 -9.98 3.51
N LEU A 390 15.11 -10.64 3.73
CA LEU A 390 14.52 -10.75 5.06
C LEU A 390 15.39 -11.58 6.01
N ALA A 391 16.01 -12.67 5.54
CA ALA A 391 16.89 -13.50 6.36
C ALA A 391 18.15 -12.76 6.82
N LEU A 392 18.67 -11.84 6.01
CA LEU A 392 19.82 -10.99 6.34
C LEU A 392 19.42 -9.73 7.14
N GLY A 393 18.15 -9.35 7.12
CA GLY A 393 17.63 -8.16 7.80
C GLY A 393 17.65 -8.27 9.33
N ARG A 394 17.30 -7.19 10.01
CA ARG A 394 17.22 -7.13 11.47
C ARG A 394 15.78 -7.37 11.94
N GLU A 395 15.61 -8.12 13.04
CA GLU A 395 14.33 -8.24 13.74
C GLU A 395 14.24 -7.19 14.84
N ARG A 396 13.15 -6.41 14.87
CA ARG A 396 12.89 -5.42 15.92
C ARG A 396 11.45 -5.48 16.45
N LYS A 397 10.84 -6.67 16.39
CA LYS A 397 9.50 -6.89 16.93
C LYS A 397 9.34 -6.33 18.34
N GLY A 398 8.26 -5.56 18.53
CA GLY A 398 7.90 -5.05 19.85
C GLY A 398 8.78 -3.91 20.35
N LYS A 399 9.62 -3.29 19.46
CA LYS A 399 10.39 -2.08 19.82
C LYS A 399 9.45 -1.07 20.48
N SER A 400 9.82 -0.61 21.69
CA SER A 400 9.13 0.54 22.30
C SER A 400 9.36 1.78 21.46
N PHE A 401 8.29 2.52 21.19
CA PHE A 401 8.38 3.82 20.52
C PHE A 401 8.38 4.98 21.52
N LEU A 402 8.04 4.69 22.78
CA LEU A 402 8.13 5.64 23.87
C LEU A 402 9.60 5.66 24.38
N ALA A 403 10.11 6.83 24.68
CA ALA A 403 11.41 6.96 25.37
C ALA A 403 11.30 6.24 26.74
N THR A 404 12.17 5.31 26.97
CA THR A 404 12.38 4.69 28.30
C THR A 404 13.19 5.60 29.19
#